data_101785607cb7631f648ed5c18840662a
#
_entry.id   101785607cb7631f648ed5c18840662a
#
_cell.length_a   1.000
_cell.length_b   1.000
_cell.length_c   1.000
_cell.angle_alpha   90.00
_cell.angle_beta   90.00
_cell.angle_gamma   90.00
#
_symmetry.space_group_name_H-M   'P 1'
#
loop_
_entity.id
_entity.type
_entity.pdbx_description
1 polymer ?
#
loop_
_entity_poly.entity_id
_entity_poly.type
_entity_poly.pdbx_seq_one_letter_code
_entity_poly.pdbx_strand_id
1 'polypeptide(L)'
;MTDSRTASAPGPAGCTGAPVVRHLRQVLLWPVRLMRPDHRGPDTVPAWQLLQAMGEASPWREVVDEYDAGGGGRFQERHYNEFVSFLPYVQRFLYGEGRGGARGEGRADRGGDSPMRVFRRQDIAALRVVPRAGDAPLTLQVAHIDLYFFYDVDVVILNVEVGADDLSLAQAHEQLYRFGRAYPAGWKPDGAALHCMHGVEWLDAQGAVLASSDAREREVFLAHVSEHRAPRVASHWDYVMRPLVSDHSGATGALRYRQIEYYRMPMMAYLAVDEPQRLGRAEFVRLGLVTGPGGADGDLPFSEQHLDDFEQRYCYDRFWSPGGAAPYTRYLCSGHALVVVGDARAEFFRCPLRGVLAQFRHQHFLLFLIAHFQKAALLMFSAQLVEALQRLDIRDVRLVKRFKRSIRAAFERFLRFTHRYWFHQISEQAQVRALSAMCARHLDTDALYQEVRDRIADMNAYLETDSLRRQANTVMRLTVVTLFGLIGSVTTGFLGMNLLDEAGAPWWRKLSMFAVVAGFFTCLTFYTLIKSQRLSDFIDALSDQRQTWRGKLATLARVWRAGAD
;
A
#
# COMPACT_ATOMS: atom_id res chain seq x y z
N MET A 1 63.99 33.70 -27.51
CA MET A 1 63.92 33.20 -28.90
C MET A 1 63.15 31.92 -28.79
N THR A 2 62.07 31.90 -29.24
CA THR A 2 61.01 31.99 -30.16
C THR A 2 59.81 31.21 -29.66
N ASP A 3 58.80 31.99 -29.42
CA ASP A 3 57.42 31.57 -29.15
C ASP A 3 56.87 30.71 -30.29
N SER A 4 56.26 29.56 -30.02
CA SER A 4 55.39 28.89 -30.96
C SER A 4 54.03 28.59 -30.28
N ARG A 5 53.15 29.57 -30.33
CA ARG A 5 51.72 29.40 -30.10
C ARG A 5 51.13 28.51 -31.22
N THR A 6 50.76 27.29 -30.88
CA THR A 6 49.91 26.46 -31.71
C THR A 6 48.47 26.96 -31.59
N ALA A 7 47.97 27.54 -32.64
CA ALA A 7 46.58 27.93 -32.82
C ALA A 7 45.67 26.69 -32.73
N SER A 8 44.76 26.70 -31.77
CA SER A 8 43.66 25.74 -31.67
C SER A 8 42.72 25.95 -32.86
N ALA A 9 42.47 24.90 -33.63
CA ALA A 9 41.50 24.89 -34.70
C ALA A 9 40.09 25.15 -34.17
N PRO A 10 39.25 25.91 -34.89
CA PRO A 10 37.86 26.10 -34.53
C PRO A 10 37.11 24.78 -34.66
N GLY A 11 36.50 24.31 -33.56
CA GLY A 11 35.57 23.20 -33.58
C GLY A 11 34.38 23.46 -34.48
N PRO A 12 33.73 22.43 -35.03
CA PRO A 12 32.63 22.60 -35.96
C PRO A 12 31.50 23.40 -35.35
N ALA A 13 31.04 24.43 -36.03
CA ALA A 13 29.88 25.25 -35.67
C ALA A 13 28.64 24.34 -35.53
N GLY A 14 28.31 24.02 -34.29
CA GLY A 14 27.16 23.18 -33.96
C GLY A 14 25.86 23.96 -34.08
N CYS A 15 24.86 23.31 -34.62
CA CYS A 15 23.47 23.73 -34.70
C CYS A 15 22.98 24.27 -33.35
N THR A 16 22.52 25.52 -33.34
CA THR A 16 22.06 26.27 -32.14
C THR A 16 20.62 25.93 -31.74
N GLY A 17 20.13 24.71 -32.00
CA GLY A 17 18.80 24.26 -31.57
C GLY A 17 18.80 23.67 -30.16
N ALA A 18 17.77 23.96 -29.35
CA ALA A 18 17.54 23.29 -28.09
C ALA A 18 17.39 21.76 -28.32
N PRO A 19 17.82 20.91 -27.36
CA PRO A 19 17.69 19.45 -27.46
C PRO A 19 16.23 19.04 -27.76
N VAL A 20 16.03 18.17 -28.74
CA VAL A 20 14.70 17.63 -29.10
C VAL A 20 14.54 16.24 -28.50
N VAL A 21 13.39 16.00 -27.86
CA VAL A 21 12.98 14.71 -27.39
C VAL A 21 12.27 13.97 -28.54
N ARG A 22 12.98 13.08 -29.21
CA ARG A 22 12.46 12.33 -30.36
C ARG A 22 11.39 11.34 -29.97
N HIS A 23 11.48 10.82 -28.76
CA HIS A 23 10.55 9.80 -28.29
C HIS A 23 10.35 9.94 -26.81
N LEU A 24 9.13 10.25 -26.37
CA LEU A 24 8.70 10.30 -24.99
C LEU A 24 7.75 9.15 -24.69
N ARG A 25 7.99 8.41 -23.60
CA ARG A 25 7.02 7.56 -22.96
C ARG A 25 6.89 7.95 -21.49
N GLN A 26 5.66 8.10 -21.04
CA GLN A 26 5.33 8.36 -19.64
C GLN A 26 4.39 7.28 -19.15
N VAL A 27 4.75 6.66 -18.03
CA VAL A 27 3.94 5.67 -17.31
C VAL A 27 3.58 6.27 -15.97
N LEU A 28 2.31 6.31 -15.64
CA LEU A 28 1.81 6.73 -14.33
C LEU A 28 1.34 5.50 -13.56
N LEU A 29 1.69 5.40 -12.30
CA LEU A 29 1.17 4.41 -11.37
C LEU A 29 0.42 5.13 -10.26
N TRP A 30 -0.87 4.80 -10.08
CA TRP A 30 -1.67 5.40 -9.02
C TRP A 30 -2.20 4.33 -8.08
N PRO A 31 -1.56 4.11 -6.94
CA PRO A 31 -2.05 3.17 -5.94
C PRO A 31 -3.25 3.75 -5.19
N VAL A 32 -4.32 2.96 -5.09
CA VAL A 32 -5.52 3.27 -4.34
C VAL A 32 -5.93 2.08 -3.46
N ARG A 33 -6.53 2.37 -2.31
CA ARG A 33 -7.08 1.36 -1.42
C ARG A 33 -8.52 1.04 -1.81
N LEU A 34 -8.81 -0.23 -1.99
CA LEU A 34 -10.18 -0.70 -2.14
C LEU A 34 -10.89 -0.71 -0.80
N MET A 35 -12.11 -0.17 -0.80
CA MET A 35 -12.99 -0.19 0.35
C MET A 35 -13.93 -1.38 0.24
N ARG A 36 -13.89 -2.26 1.21
CA ARG A 36 -14.81 -3.40 1.25
C ARG A 36 -16.19 -2.91 1.65
N PRO A 37 -17.24 -3.33 0.94
CA PRO A 37 -18.61 -3.09 1.42
C PRO A 37 -18.76 -3.67 2.83
N ASP A 38 -19.51 -2.98 3.70
CA ASP A 38 -19.73 -3.37 5.11
C ASP A 38 -20.51 -4.70 5.27
N HIS A 39 -20.65 -5.51 4.24
CA HIS A 39 -21.37 -6.78 4.26
C HIS A 39 -20.57 -7.84 5.04
N ARG A 40 -21.10 -8.14 6.20
CA ARG A 40 -20.61 -9.06 7.22
C ARG A 40 -20.83 -10.52 6.78
N GLY A 41 -20.03 -11.04 5.86
CA GLY A 41 -20.07 -12.45 5.50
C GLY A 41 -18.64 -13.01 5.36
N PRO A 42 -18.41 -14.30 5.66
CA PRO A 42 -17.14 -14.97 5.37
C PRO A 42 -16.84 -15.03 3.86
N ASP A 43 -17.84 -14.84 3.01
CA ASP A 43 -17.75 -14.93 1.55
C ASP A 43 -17.75 -13.55 0.88
N THR A 44 -16.79 -12.69 1.23
CA THR A 44 -16.61 -11.42 0.53
C THR A 44 -16.04 -11.70 -0.86
N VAL A 45 -16.85 -11.48 -1.89
CA VAL A 45 -16.43 -11.60 -3.29
C VAL A 45 -15.25 -10.66 -3.54
N PRO A 46 -14.13 -11.11 -4.12
CA PRO A 46 -13.01 -10.26 -4.48
C PRO A 46 -13.43 -9.13 -5.43
N ALA A 47 -12.83 -7.95 -5.27
CA ALA A 47 -13.17 -6.77 -6.07
C ALA A 47 -13.00 -6.99 -7.59
N TRP A 48 -12.02 -7.76 -8.00
CA TRP A 48 -11.81 -8.11 -9.40
C TRP A 48 -12.91 -9.01 -9.97
N GLN A 49 -13.52 -9.90 -9.15
CA GLN A 49 -14.69 -10.69 -9.58
C GLN A 49 -15.94 -9.82 -9.76
N LEU A 50 -16.11 -8.78 -8.92
CA LEU A 50 -17.20 -7.82 -9.12
C LEU A 50 -17.01 -7.06 -10.43
N LEU A 51 -15.77 -6.65 -10.74
CA LEU A 51 -15.48 -5.98 -12.01
C LEU A 51 -15.72 -6.90 -13.21
N GLN A 52 -15.30 -8.16 -13.12
CA GLN A 52 -15.52 -9.18 -14.14
C GLN A 52 -17.02 -9.48 -14.35
N ALA A 53 -17.79 -9.55 -13.26
CA ALA A 53 -19.24 -9.80 -13.32
C ALA A 53 -20.03 -8.68 -14.00
N MET A 54 -19.49 -7.46 -14.08
CA MET A 54 -20.14 -6.34 -14.80
C MET A 54 -20.15 -6.56 -16.34
N GLY A 55 -19.29 -7.44 -16.86
CA GLY A 55 -19.26 -7.79 -18.27
C GLY A 55 -19.18 -6.57 -19.19
N GLU A 56 -20.13 -6.45 -20.14
CA GLU A 56 -20.17 -5.34 -21.10
C GLU A 56 -20.48 -3.97 -20.50
N ALA A 57 -21.05 -3.92 -19.33
CA ALA A 57 -21.32 -2.66 -18.61
C ALA A 57 -20.03 -1.99 -18.08
N SER A 58 -18.92 -2.72 -18.05
CA SER A 58 -17.61 -2.18 -17.67
C SER A 58 -16.73 -1.96 -18.91
N PRO A 59 -15.98 -0.84 -19.01
CA PRO A 59 -15.00 -0.63 -20.06
C PRO A 59 -13.72 -1.48 -19.88
N TRP A 60 -13.59 -2.16 -18.74
CA TRP A 60 -12.45 -2.96 -18.37
C TRP A 60 -12.60 -4.40 -18.83
N ARG A 61 -11.56 -4.96 -19.42
CA ARG A 61 -11.46 -6.37 -19.83
C ARG A 61 -10.25 -7.00 -19.18
N GLU A 62 -10.40 -8.22 -18.65
CA GLU A 62 -9.26 -8.97 -18.11
C GLU A 62 -8.25 -9.26 -19.22
N VAL A 63 -6.98 -9.00 -18.93
CA VAL A 63 -5.87 -9.32 -19.84
C VAL A 63 -5.59 -10.81 -19.70
N VAL A 64 -5.69 -11.53 -20.82
CA VAL A 64 -5.36 -12.96 -20.88
C VAL A 64 -3.86 -13.12 -20.72
N ASP A 65 -3.46 -14.08 -19.90
CA ASP A 65 -2.05 -14.40 -19.64
C ASP A 65 -1.33 -14.77 -20.95
N GLU A 66 -0.37 -13.92 -21.35
CA GLU A 66 0.44 -14.12 -22.56
C GLU A 66 1.44 -15.30 -22.40
N TYR A 67 1.63 -15.80 -21.19
CA TYR A 67 2.46 -16.97 -20.87
C TYR A 67 1.71 -18.31 -21.05
N ASP A 68 0.44 -18.28 -21.41
CA ASP A 68 -0.32 -19.49 -21.70
C ASP A 68 0.04 -20.07 -23.09
N ALA A 69 0.72 -21.21 -23.10
CA ALA A 69 1.14 -21.92 -24.31
C ALA A 69 -0.04 -22.44 -25.17
N GLY A 70 -1.28 -22.46 -24.63
CA GLY A 70 -2.48 -22.87 -25.37
C GLY A 70 -2.97 -21.86 -26.41
N GLY A 71 -2.48 -20.64 -26.38
CA GLY A 71 -2.94 -19.50 -27.19
C GLY A 71 -2.17 -19.22 -28.49
N GLY A 72 -1.39 -20.12 -29.01
CA GLY A 72 -0.78 -20.07 -30.36
C GLY A 72 0.02 -18.79 -30.64
N GLY A 73 1.29 -18.72 -30.25
CA GLY A 73 2.25 -17.76 -30.81
C GLY A 73 2.32 -16.37 -30.15
N ARG A 74 1.64 -16.12 -29.02
CA ARG A 74 1.73 -14.82 -28.29
C ARG A 74 2.98 -14.71 -27.42
N PHE A 75 3.54 -15.81 -26.95
CA PHE A 75 4.78 -15.82 -26.18
C PHE A 75 5.98 -15.53 -27.07
N GLN A 76 6.70 -14.46 -26.79
CA GLN A 76 7.84 -13.99 -27.57
C GLN A 76 9.12 -13.99 -26.72
N GLU A 77 10.29 -13.93 -27.42
CA GLU A 77 11.60 -13.85 -26.75
C GLU A 77 11.69 -12.74 -25.69
N ARG A 78 11.00 -11.61 -25.90
CA ARG A 78 10.94 -10.52 -24.90
C ARG A 78 10.32 -10.98 -23.57
N HIS A 79 9.27 -11.80 -23.61
CA HIS A 79 8.63 -12.34 -22.41
C HIS A 79 9.55 -13.32 -21.68
N TYR A 80 10.30 -14.13 -22.45
CA TYR A 80 11.32 -15.00 -21.87
C TYR A 80 12.42 -14.18 -21.18
N ASN A 81 12.93 -13.13 -21.84
CA ASN A 81 13.96 -12.25 -21.28
C ASN A 81 13.49 -11.51 -20.01
N GLU A 82 12.22 -11.10 -19.99
CA GLU A 82 11.58 -10.52 -18.81
C GLU A 82 11.52 -11.54 -17.68
N PHE A 83 10.97 -12.73 -17.95
CA PHE A 83 10.79 -13.81 -16.98
C PHE A 83 12.12 -14.19 -16.31
N VAL A 84 13.17 -14.48 -17.09
CA VAL A 84 14.47 -14.92 -16.56
C VAL A 84 15.24 -13.81 -15.84
N SER A 85 14.81 -12.56 -15.96
CA SER A 85 15.42 -11.44 -15.24
C SER A 85 15.10 -11.43 -13.76
N PHE A 86 14.06 -12.12 -13.33
CA PHE A 86 13.60 -12.14 -11.95
C PHE A 86 13.97 -13.43 -11.23
N LEU A 87 14.11 -13.35 -9.90
CA LEU A 87 14.32 -14.52 -9.05
C LEU A 87 13.07 -15.43 -9.01
N PRO A 88 13.20 -16.75 -8.81
CA PRO A 88 12.09 -17.69 -8.92
C PRO A 88 10.85 -17.37 -8.07
N TYR A 89 11.04 -16.80 -6.87
CA TYR A 89 9.91 -16.42 -6.02
C TYR A 89 9.19 -15.16 -6.53
N VAL A 90 9.91 -14.24 -7.22
CA VAL A 90 9.33 -13.07 -7.88
C VAL A 90 8.63 -13.49 -9.17
N GLN A 91 9.19 -14.46 -9.91
CA GLN A 91 8.53 -15.05 -11.08
C GLN A 91 7.16 -15.64 -10.70
N ARG A 92 7.08 -16.38 -9.59
CA ARG A 92 5.80 -16.90 -9.08
C ARG A 92 4.80 -15.81 -8.71
N PHE A 93 5.29 -14.70 -8.18
CA PHE A 93 4.44 -13.56 -7.89
C PHE A 93 3.90 -12.89 -9.17
N LEU A 94 4.77 -12.67 -10.16
CA LEU A 94 4.39 -11.95 -11.38
C LEU A 94 3.56 -12.81 -12.33
N TYR A 95 3.92 -14.09 -12.49
CA TYR A 95 3.41 -14.95 -13.56
C TYR A 95 2.65 -16.19 -13.06
N GLY A 96 2.57 -16.40 -11.76
CA GLY A 96 1.92 -17.56 -11.16
C GLY A 96 2.75 -18.83 -11.23
N GLU A 97 2.13 -19.95 -10.86
CA GLU A 97 2.70 -21.30 -11.01
C GLU A 97 2.19 -21.91 -12.33
N GLY A 98 3.10 -22.28 -13.22
CA GLY A 98 2.74 -22.90 -14.50
C GLY A 98 1.99 -24.23 -14.32
N ARG A 99 1.43 -24.78 -15.41
CA ARG A 99 0.60 -26.01 -15.46
C ARG A 99 1.23 -27.27 -14.86
N GLY A 100 2.51 -27.25 -14.49
CA GLY A 100 3.25 -28.38 -13.87
C GLY A 100 3.20 -28.43 -12.34
N GLY A 101 2.62 -27.46 -11.66
CA GLY A 101 2.43 -27.50 -10.20
C GLY A 101 1.53 -28.67 -9.81
N ALA A 102 1.94 -29.45 -8.79
CA ALA A 102 1.33 -30.69 -8.36
C ALA A 102 -0.22 -30.68 -8.48
N ARG A 103 -0.73 -31.48 -9.41
CA ARG A 103 -2.16 -31.77 -9.56
C ARG A 103 -2.64 -32.49 -8.31
N GLY A 104 -3.01 -31.72 -7.28
CA GLY A 104 -3.87 -32.25 -6.23
C GLY A 104 -5.23 -32.53 -6.83
N GLU A 105 -5.63 -33.80 -6.84
CA GLU A 105 -6.96 -34.26 -7.23
C GLU A 105 -8.02 -33.38 -6.53
N GLY A 106 -8.83 -32.66 -7.30
CA GLY A 106 -9.95 -31.84 -6.81
C GLY A 106 -9.88 -30.34 -7.06
N ARG A 107 -8.86 -29.81 -7.71
CA ARG A 107 -8.73 -28.38 -8.05
C ARG A 107 -8.68 -28.13 -9.56
N ALA A 108 -9.68 -28.66 -10.28
CA ALA A 108 -9.77 -28.60 -11.74
C ALA A 108 -9.98 -27.19 -12.32
N ASP A 109 -10.15 -26.14 -11.49
CA ASP A 109 -10.61 -24.83 -11.96
C ASP A 109 -9.74 -23.64 -11.51
N ARG A 110 -8.58 -23.90 -10.91
CA ARG A 110 -7.61 -22.84 -10.58
C ARG A 110 -6.27 -23.21 -11.21
N GLY A 111 -6.19 -23.08 -12.55
CA GLY A 111 -4.91 -23.03 -13.25
C GLY A 111 -4.03 -22.00 -12.58
N GLY A 112 -2.72 -22.28 -12.44
CA GLY A 112 -1.72 -21.56 -11.66
C GLY A 112 -1.90 -20.04 -11.61
N ASP A 113 -2.85 -19.58 -10.79
CA ASP A 113 -3.27 -18.21 -10.76
C ASP A 113 -2.11 -17.35 -10.27
N SER A 114 -1.65 -16.42 -11.12
CA SER A 114 -0.81 -15.31 -10.66
C SER A 114 -1.52 -14.62 -9.49
N PRO A 115 -0.81 -14.30 -8.40
CA PRO A 115 -1.40 -13.51 -7.31
C PRO A 115 -1.76 -12.08 -7.71
N MET A 116 -1.65 -11.76 -8.99
CA MET A 116 -1.95 -10.47 -9.58
C MET A 116 -2.89 -10.68 -10.78
N ARG A 117 -3.96 -9.87 -10.88
CA ARG A 117 -4.86 -9.83 -12.03
C ARG A 117 -4.86 -8.46 -12.66
N VAL A 118 -4.87 -8.43 -13.99
CA VAL A 118 -4.77 -7.21 -14.76
C VAL A 118 -6.02 -7.03 -15.61
N PHE A 119 -6.61 -5.84 -15.55
CA PHE A 119 -7.74 -5.45 -16.38
C PHE A 119 -7.35 -4.25 -17.23
N ARG A 120 -7.57 -4.31 -18.55
CA ARG A 120 -7.26 -3.27 -19.50
C ARG A 120 -8.50 -2.54 -19.96
N ARG A 121 -8.40 -1.21 -20.02
CA ARG A 121 -9.41 -0.34 -20.58
C ARG A 121 -9.19 -0.18 -22.10
N GLN A 122 -10.26 -0.21 -22.88
CA GLN A 122 -10.18 -0.27 -24.34
C GLN A 122 -10.82 0.93 -25.06
N ASP A 123 -11.59 1.74 -24.34
CA ASP A 123 -12.37 2.86 -24.92
C ASP A 123 -11.57 4.15 -25.13
N ILE A 124 -10.38 4.28 -24.53
CA ILE A 124 -9.54 5.48 -24.61
C ILE A 124 -8.35 5.21 -25.52
N ALA A 125 -8.20 6.01 -26.58
CA ALA A 125 -7.12 5.87 -27.55
C ALA A 125 -6.07 6.97 -27.49
N ALA A 126 -6.46 8.19 -27.11
CA ALA A 126 -5.54 9.32 -27.06
C ALA A 126 -5.84 10.25 -25.88
N LEU A 127 -4.84 11.06 -25.55
CA LEU A 127 -4.87 12.09 -24.53
C LEU A 127 -4.51 13.43 -25.18
N ARG A 128 -5.39 14.42 -25.06
CA ARG A 128 -5.11 15.80 -25.46
C ARG A 128 -4.90 16.66 -24.22
N VAL A 129 -3.77 17.36 -24.15
CA VAL A 129 -3.41 18.20 -23.01
C VAL A 129 -3.06 19.61 -23.45
N VAL A 130 -3.37 20.58 -22.60
CA VAL A 130 -2.92 21.97 -22.71
C VAL A 130 -2.16 22.30 -21.43
N PRO A 131 -0.82 22.43 -21.46
CA PRO A 131 -0.02 22.62 -20.24
C PRO A 131 -0.35 23.93 -19.51
N ARG A 132 -0.42 25.04 -20.27
CA ARG A 132 -0.72 26.37 -19.72
C ARG A 132 -1.77 27.08 -20.58
N ALA A 133 -2.40 28.11 -20.03
CA ALA A 133 -3.32 28.95 -20.79
C ALA A 133 -2.59 29.59 -21.98
N GLY A 134 -3.14 29.39 -23.18
CA GLY A 134 -2.55 29.90 -24.43
C GLY A 134 -1.54 29.00 -25.11
N ASP A 135 -1.09 27.90 -24.48
CA ASP A 135 -0.25 26.89 -25.13
C ASP A 135 -1.04 26.12 -26.20
N ALA A 136 -0.35 25.71 -27.25
CA ALA A 136 -0.93 24.81 -28.25
C ALA A 136 -1.25 23.45 -27.61
N PRO A 137 -2.40 22.83 -27.95
CA PRO A 137 -2.73 21.50 -27.48
C PRO A 137 -1.70 20.46 -27.96
N LEU A 138 -1.31 19.56 -27.06
CA LEU A 138 -0.45 18.42 -27.36
C LEU A 138 -1.29 17.15 -27.30
N THR A 139 -1.22 16.31 -28.32
CA THR A 139 -1.88 15.01 -28.35
C THR A 139 -0.87 13.90 -28.13
N LEU A 140 -1.12 13.05 -27.14
CA LEU A 140 -0.32 11.87 -26.83
C LEU A 140 -1.14 10.62 -27.15
N GLN A 141 -0.46 9.59 -27.66
CA GLN A 141 -1.07 8.28 -27.86
C GLN A 141 -1.15 7.54 -26.52
N VAL A 142 -2.27 6.93 -26.24
CA VAL A 142 -2.45 6.04 -25.10
C VAL A 142 -2.02 4.63 -25.53
N ALA A 143 -0.96 4.10 -24.91
CA ALA A 143 -0.50 2.75 -25.19
C ALA A 143 -1.43 1.73 -24.54
N HIS A 144 -1.70 1.91 -23.24
CA HIS A 144 -2.68 1.15 -22.46
C HIS A 144 -3.00 1.84 -21.14
N ILE A 145 -4.17 1.48 -20.61
CA ILE A 145 -4.60 1.86 -19.27
C ILE A 145 -5.01 0.56 -18.57
N ASP A 146 -4.34 0.22 -17.47
CA ASP A 146 -4.51 -1.04 -16.78
C ASP A 146 -4.83 -0.85 -15.29
N LEU A 147 -5.61 -1.78 -14.70
CA LEU A 147 -5.81 -1.91 -13.27
C LEU A 147 -5.14 -3.22 -12.80
N TYR A 148 -4.22 -3.10 -11.88
CA TYR A 148 -3.53 -4.23 -11.24
C TYR A 148 -4.16 -4.53 -9.88
N PHE A 149 -4.83 -5.68 -9.76
CA PHE A 149 -5.40 -6.20 -8.52
C PHE A 149 -4.45 -7.22 -7.91
N PHE A 150 -4.27 -7.16 -6.59
CA PHE A 150 -3.41 -8.09 -5.85
C PHE A 150 -4.26 -8.94 -4.90
N TYR A 151 -3.99 -10.25 -4.83
CA TYR A 151 -4.69 -11.13 -3.90
C TYR A 151 -4.31 -10.81 -2.46
N ASP A 152 -5.26 -10.96 -1.55
CA ASP A 152 -5.10 -10.77 -0.11
C ASP A 152 -4.76 -9.33 0.35
N VAL A 153 -4.56 -8.40 -0.57
CA VAL A 153 -4.24 -7.00 -0.26
C VAL A 153 -5.26 -6.07 -0.91
N ASP A 154 -5.89 -5.21 -0.12
CA ASP A 154 -6.92 -4.28 -0.60
C ASP A 154 -6.29 -3.05 -1.30
N VAL A 155 -5.34 -3.30 -2.19
CA VAL A 155 -4.67 -2.29 -3.03
C VAL A 155 -4.93 -2.60 -4.49
N VAL A 156 -5.22 -1.56 -5.26
CA VAL A 156 -5.25 -1.58 -6.72
C VAL A 156 -4.32 -0.50 -7.22
N ILE A 157 -3.59 -0.76 -8.29
CA ILE A 157 -2.75 0.23 -8.96
C ILE A 157 -3.32 0.50 -10.35
N LEU A 158 -3.72 1.75 -10.60
CA LEU A 158 -4.00 2.23 -11.95
C LEU A 158 -2.67 2.50 -12.64
N ASN A 159 -2.47 1.93 -13.81
CA ASN A 159 -1.36 2.19 -14.72
C ASN A 159 -1.88 2.91 -15.95
N VAL A 160 -1.21 4.00 -16.35
CA VAL A 160 -1.51 4.75 -17.58
C VAL A 160 -0.22 4.98 -18.35
N GLU A 161 -0.07 4.37 -19.52
CA GLU A 161 1.07 4.62 -20.42
C GLU A 161 0.64 5.50 -21.58
N VAL A 162 1.32 6.64 -21.72
CA VAL A 162 1.15 7.58 -22.85
C VAL A 162 2.48 7.88 -23.51
N GLY A 163 2.44 8.28 -24.77
CA GLY A 163 3.64 8.63 -25.52
C GLY A 163 3.40 9.69 -26.58
N ALA A 164 4.48 10.41 -26.90
CA ALA A 164 4.52 11.38 -27.98
C ALA A 164 5.93 11.42 -28.58
N ASP A 165 6.01 11.88 -29.82
CA ASP A 165 7.24 11.98 -30.55
C ASP A 165 7.54 13.46 -30.90
N ASP A 166 8.81 13.78 -31.14
CA ASP A 166 9.32 15.08 -31.60
C ASP A 166 8.88 16.28 -30.73
N LEU A 167 9.01 16.15 -29.41
CA LEU A 167 8.74 17.22 -28.47
C LEU A 167 9.98 18.10 -28.24
N SER A 168 9.76 19.39 -27.96
CA SER A 168 10.80 20.18 -27.32
C SER A 168 11.05 19.67 -25.89
N LEU A 169 12.25 19.85 -25.37
CA LEU A 169 12.57 19.48 -24.00
C LEU A 169 11.64 20.19 -22.98
N ALA A 170 11.26 21.44 -23.24
CA ALA A 170 10.33 22.19 -22.40
C ALA A 170 8.92 21.57 -22.38
N GLN A 171 8.41 21.12 -23.54
CA GLN A 171 7.13 20.41 -23.60
C GLN A 171 7.18 19.08 -22.84
N ALA A 172 8.27 18.31 -22.98
CA ALA A 172 8.46 17.10 -22.22
C ALA A 172 8.49 17.35 -20.71
N HIS A 173 9.21 18.38 -20.25
CA HIS A 173 9.22 18.79 -18.84
C HIS A 173 7.82 19.18 -18.33
N GLU A 174 7.06 20.02 -19.09
CA GLU A 174 5.70 20.39 -18.70
C GLU A 174 4.78 19.18 -18.63
N GLN A 175 4.89 18.25 -19.61
CA GLN A 175 4.13 16.99 -19.61
C GLN A 175 4.42 16.17 -18.36
N LEU A 176 5.68 15.91 -18.06
CA LEU A 176 6.07 15.13 -16.88
C LEU A 176 5.69 15.81 -15.56
N TYR A 177 5.81 17.13 -15.49
CA TYR A 177 5.54 17.88 -14.27
C TYR A 177 4.05 18.01 -13.94
N ARG A 178 3.19 18.26 -14.96
CA ARG A 178 1.78 18.62 -14.74
C ARG A 178 0.82 17.47 -14.90
N PHE A 179 1.11 16.52 -15.78
CA PHE A 179 0.27 15.35 -15.94
C PHE A 179 0.53 14.33 -14.81
N GLY A 180 -0.51 13.62 -14.38
CA GLY A 180 -0.41 12.71 -13.23
C GLY A 180 -0.65 13.40 -11.88
N ARG A 181 -1.52 14.43 -11.87
CA ARG A 181 -2.02 15.05 -10.64
C ARG A 181 -3.47 14.65 -10.44
N ALA A 182 -3.75 13.96 -9.34
CA ALA A 182 -5.10 13.49 -9.03
C ALA A 182 -6.08 14.65 -8.80
N TYR A 183 -5.58 15.77 -8.28
CA TYR A 183 -6.33 17.01 -8.01
C TYR A 183 -5.36 18.20 -7.87
N PRO A 184 -5.86 19.45 -7.98
CA PRO A 184 -5.03 20.64 -7.80
C PRO A 184 -4.51 20.78 -6.36
N ALA A 185 -3.25 21.19 -6.21
CA ALA A 185 -2.70 21.55 -4.91
C ALA A 185 -3.22 22.90 -4.39
N GLY A 186 -3.81 23.71 -5.26
CA GLY A 186 -4.36 25.03 -5.00
C GLY A 186 -4.61 25.78 -6.31
N TRP A 187 -4.92 27.08 -6.21
CA TRP A 187 -5.19 27.93 -7.37
C TRP A 187 -4.45 29.25 -7.25
N LYS A 188 -4.04 29.79 -8.38
CA LYS A 188 -3.51 31.14 -8.49
C LYS A 188 -4.64 32.18 -8.42
N PRO A 189 -4.32 33.48 -8.23
CA PRO A 189 -5.34 34.54 -8.25
C PRO A 189 -6.13 34.64 -9.58
N ASP A 190 -5.52 34.21 -10.68
CA ASP A 190 -6.14 34.14 -12.02
C ASP A 190 -7.03 32.90 -12.20
N GLY A 191 -7.21 32.07 -11.18
CA GLY A 191 -8.01 30.84 -11.23
C GLY A 191 -7.29 29.63 -11.83
N ALA A 192 -6.03 29.77 -12.25
CA ALA A 192 -5.26 28.65 -12.78
C ALA A 192 -4.92 27.64 -11.68
N ALA A 193 -5.18 26.35 -11.93
CA ALA A 193 -4.86 25.27 -11.00
C ALA A 193 -3.34 25.09 -10.86
N LEU A 194 -2.86 25.05 -9.61
CA LEU A 194 -1.44 24.85 -9.32
C LEU A 194 -1.04 23.40 -9.65
N HIS A 195 0.09 23.29 -10.33
CA HIS A 195 0.75 22.03 -10.70
C HIS A 195 -0.04 21.11 -11.64
N CYS A 196 -1.23 21.49 -12.07
CA CYS A 196 -2.04 20.73 -13.03
C CYS A 196 -1.89 21.27 -14.46
N MET A 197 -2.28 20.47 -15.43
CA MET A 197 -2.52 20.93 -16.79
C MET A 197 -3.66 21.95 -16.81
N HIS A 198 -3.59 22.91 -17.71
CA HIS A 198 -4.70 23.85 -17.96
C HIS A 198 -5.93 23.14 -18.52
N GLY A 199 -5.72 22.16 -19.40
CA GLY A 199 -6.76 21.29 -19.95
C GLY A 199 -6.25 19.86 -20.12
N VAL A 200 -7.12 18.88 -19.86
CA VAL A 200 -6.88 17.45 -20.11
C VAL A 200 -8.16 16.88 -20.69
N GLU A 201 -8.05 16.15 -21.79
CA GLU A 201 -9.18 15.48 -22.44
C GLU A 201 -8.78 14.07 -22.85
N TRP A 202 -9.59 13.10 -22.46
CA TRP A 202 -9.49 11.74 -22.97
C TRP A 202 -10.29 11.60 -24.26
N LEU A 203 -9.70 10.99 -25.25
CA LEU A 203 -10.29 10.84 -26.59
C LEU A 203 -10.43 9.35 -26.93
N ASP A 204 -11.50 9.03 -27.64
CA ASP A 204 -11.70 7.72 -28.26
C ASP A 204 -10.87 7.56 -29.57
N ALA A 205 -11.01 6.41 -30.23
CA ALA A 205 -10.34 6.12 -31.48
C ALA A 205 -10.78 7.03 -32.66
N GLN A 206 -11.93 7.67 -32.54
CA GLN A 206 -12.48 8.61 -33.54
C GLN A 206 -12.11 10.07 -33.23
N GLY A 207 -11.44 10.32 -32.07
CA GLY A 207 -11.06 11.65 -31.62
C GLY A 207 -12.17 12.41 -30.89
N ALA A 208 -13.28 11.75 -30.54
CA ALA A 208 -14.33 12.35 -29.74
C ALA A 208 -13.90 12.45 -28.27
N VAL A 209 -14.28 13.53 -27.59
CA VAL A 209 -13.95 13.77 -26.18
C VAL A 209 -14.85 12.91 -25.30
N LEU A 210 -14.23 12.00 -24.54
CA LEU A 210 -14.89 11.12 -23.56
C LEU A 210 -15.04 11.79 -22.19
N ALA A 211 -14.02 12.52 -21.76
CA ALA A 211 -14.00 13.26 -20.51
C ALA A 211 -12.98 14.37 -20.54
N SER A 212 -13.25 15.45 -19.78
CA SER A 212 -12.35 16.59 -19.64
C SER A 212 -12.10 16.90 -18.17
N SER A 213 -11.00 17.64 -17.90
CA SER A 213 -10.61 18.05 -16.56
C SER A 213 -11.44 19.23 -16.05
N ASP A 214 -11.87 19.15 -14.79
CA ASP A 214 -12.52 20.21 -14.02
C ASP A 214 -11.55 20.91 -13.03
N ALA A 215 -10.25 20.74 -13.17
CA ALA A 215 -9.24 21.23 -12.22
C ALA A 215 -9.29 22.74 -11.95
N ARG A 216 -9.91 23.53 -12.84
CA ARG A 216 -10.09 24.99 -12.69
C ARG A 216 -11.33 25.37 -11.87
N GLU A 217 -12.24 24.45 -11.64
CA GLU A 217 -13.50 24.68 -10.91
C GLU A 217 -13.25 24.68 -9.39
N ARG A 218 -12.50 25.69 -8.92
CA ARG A 218 -12.04 25.81 -7.52
C ARG A 218 -13.15 25.52 -6.50
N GLU A 219 -14.31 26.11 -6.68
CA GLU A 219 -15.41 26.06 -5.70
C GLU A 219 -15.94 24.62 -5.50
N VAL A 220 -15.92 23.81 -6.55
CA VAL A 220 -16.34 22.41 -6.50
C VAL A 220 -15.41 21.57 -5.62
N PHE A 221 -14.08 21.82 -5.73
CA PHE A 221 -13.09 21.14 -4.89
C PHE A 221 -13.19 21.59 -3.43
N LEU A 222 -13.35 22.89 -3.18
CA LEU A 222 -13.48 23.43 -1.82
C LEU A 222 -14.76 22.93 -1.13
N ALA A 223 -15.90 22.93 -1.82
CA ALA A 223 -17.15 22.40 -1.31
C ALA A 223 -17.03 20.92 -0.94
N HIS A 224 -16.42 20.11 -1.82
CA HIS A 224 -16.22 18.68 -1.56
C HIS A 224 -15.35 18.42 -0.32
N VAL A 225 -14.23 19.13 -0.14
CA VAL A 225 -13.40 19.00 1.05
C VAL A 225 -14.14 19.44 2.31
N SER A 226 -14.94 20.50 2.22
CA SER A 226 -15.75 20.98 3.35
C SER A 226 -16.75 19.94 3.81
N GLU A 227 -17.39 19.25 2.88
CA GLU A 227 -18.42 18.23 3.15
C GLU A 227 -17.81 16.89 3.59
N HIS A 228 -16.86 16.38 2.82
CA HIS A 228 -16.38 14.99 2.95
C HIS A 228 -15.07 14.84 3.74
N ARG A 229 -14.36 15.93 4.05
CA ARG A 229 -13.03 15.92 4.70
C ARG A 229 -12.01 15.05 3.95
N ALA A 230 -12.15 14.99 2.63
CA ALA A 230 -11.30 14.24 1.71
C ALA A 230 -11.11 15.02 0.40
N PRO A 231 -9.98 14.88 -0.29
CA PRO A 231 -9.77 15.56 -1.55
C PRO A 231 -10.69 14.98 -2.64
N ARG A 232 -11.17 15.85 -3.51
CA ARG A 232 -11.90 15.46 -4.71
C ARG A 232 -10.92 15.07 -5.81
N VAL A 233 -11.13 13.94 -6.43
CA VAL A 233 -10.40 13.53 -7.64
C VAL A 233 -10.94 14.34 -8.83
N ALA A 234 -10.04 14.83 -9.69
CA ALA A 234 -10.42 15.57 -10.89
C ALA A 234 -11.22 14.67 -11.87
N SER A 235 -12.21 15.26 -12.55
CA SER A 235 -13.20 14.56 -13.36
C SER A 235 -12.63 13.61 -14.41
N HIS A 236 -11.52 13.98 -15.06
CA HIS A 236 -10.85 13.15 -16.05
C HIS A 236 -10.23 11.88 -15.45
N TRP A 237 -9.74 11.90 -14.20
CA TRP A 237 -9.26 10.72 -13.49
C TRP A 237 -10.43 9.89 -12.93
N ASP A 238 -11.47 10.55 -12.40
CA ASP A 238 -12.69 9.86 -11.96
C ASP A 238 -13.30 9.06 -13.12
N TYR A 239 -13.33 9.62 -14.32
CA TYR A 239 -13.79 8.91 -15.51
C TYR A 239 -12.94 7.67 -15.81
N VAL A 240 -11.61 7.77 -15.76
CA VAL A 240 -10.71 6.64 -15.99
C VAL A 240 -10.96 5.52 -14.96
N MET A 241 -11.20 5.85 -13.72
CA MET A 241 -11.42 4.86 -12.66
C MET A 241 -12.76 4.12 -12.74
N ARG A 242 -13.78 4.67 -13.43
CA ARG A 242 -15.10 4.02 -13.51
C ARG A 242 -15.01 2.57 -13.98
N PRO A 243 -15.76 1.63 -13.36
CA PRO A 243 -16.85 1.81 -12.40
C PRO A 243 -16.43 1.91 -10.93
N LEU A 244 -15.13 1.99 -10.63
CA LEU A 244 -14.65 2.28 -9.27
C LEU A 244 -14.99 3.75 -8.94
N VAL A 245 -15.62 3.99 -7.79
CA VAL A 245 -16.01 5.33 -7.33
C VAL A 245 -15.27 5.71 -6.06
N SER A 246 -14.99 7.01 -5.89
CA SER A 246 -14.40 7.50 -4.66
C SER A 246 -15.30 7.22 -3.45
N ASP A 247 -14.74 6.70 -2.36
CA ASP A 247 -15.48 6.37 -1.14
C ASP A 247 -16.06 7.62 -0.45
N HIS A 248 -15.40 8.76 -0.62
CA HIS A 248 -15.84 10.06 -0.13
C HIS A 248 -16.63 10.82 -1.21
N SER A 249 -17.61 10.17 -1.83
CA SER A 249 -18.49 10.81 -2.80
C SER A 249 -19.91 10.28 -2.67
N GLY A 250 -20.90 11.08 -3.08
CA GLY A 250 -22.30 10.66 -3.17
C GLY A 250 -22.60 9.69 -4.32
N ALA A 251 -21.61 9.33 -5.14
CA ALA A 251 -21.78 8.41 -6.25
C ALA A 251 -22.15 7.01 -5.77
N THR A 252 -23.10 6.36 -6.44
CA THR A 252 -23.46 4.96 -6.20
C THR A 252 -22.51 4.05 -6.96
N GLY A 253 -21.95 3.02 -6.29
CA GLY A 253 -21.07 2.06 -6.92
C GLY A 253 -20.72 0.93 -5.96
N ALA A 254 -20.63 -0.30 -6.50
CA ALA A 254 -20.27 -1.50 -5.73
C ALA A 254 -18.79 -1.53 -5.37
N LEU A 255 -17.94 -0.93 -6.21
CA LEU A 255 -16.51 -0.85 -6.02
C LEU A 255 -16.13 0.57 -5.59
N ARG A 256 -15.64 0.71 -4.36
CA ARG A 256 -15.22 1.99 -3.80
C ARG A 256 -13.74 2.00 -3.53
N TYR A 257 -13.10 3.16 -3.71
CA TYR A 257 -11.69 3.33 -3.43
C TYR A 257 -11.40 4.60 -2.62
N ARG A 258 -10.28 4.57 -1.89
CA ARG A 258 -9.65 5.73 -1.25
C ARG A 258 -8.25 5.90 -1.76
N GLN A 259 -7.80 7.14 -1.82
CA GLN A 259 -6.40 7.44 -2.09
C GLN A 259 -5.52 6.94 -0.94
N ILE A 260 -4.35 6.38 -1.27
CA ILE A 260 -3.34 5.97 -0.30
C ILE A 260 -2.26 7.04 -0.18
N GLU A 261 -1.82 7.58 -1.32
CA GLU A 261 -0.79 8.60 -1.41
C GLU A 261 -1.39 9.98 -1.69
N TYR A 262 -0.57 11.01 -1.72
CA TYR A 262 -1.02 12.36 -2.00
C TYR A 262 -1.29 12.58 -3.51
N TYR A 263 -1.57 13.80 -3.93
CA TYR A 263 -2.11 14.13 -5.27
C TYR A 263 -1.20 13.80 -6.45
N ARG A 264 0.12 13.61 -6.22
CA ARG A 264 1.09 13.33 -7.28
C ARG A 264 1.25 11.83 -7.47
N MET A 265 0.92 11.35 -8.66
CA MET A 265 1.07 9.94 -9.01
C MET A 265 2.53 9.59 -9.23
N PRO A 266 3.03 8.47 -8.72
CA PRO A 266 4.30 7.90 -9.12
C PRO A 266 4.41 7.73 -10.63
N MET A 267 5.62 7.91 -11.19
CA MET A 267 5.78 7.88 -12.63
C MET A 267 7.10 7.29 -13.09
N MET A 268 7.05 6.70 -14.28
CA MET A 268 8.26 6.42 -15.05
C MET A 268 8.26 7.26 -16.32
N ALA A 269 9.45 7.68 -16.77
CA ALA A 269 9.61 8.40 -18.02
C ALA A 269 10.80 7.86 -18.80
N TYR A 270 10.62 7.70 -20.09
CA TYR A 270 11.66 7.36 -21.05
C TYR A 270 11.77 8.49 -22.07
N LEU A 271 12.97 9.06 -22.21
CA LEU A 271 13.28 10.17 -23.11
C LEU A 271 14.43 9.77 -24.05
N ALA A 272 14.12 9.60 -25.30
CA ALA A 272 15.12 9.51 -26.37
C ALA A 272 15.42 10.92 -26.87
N VAL A 273 16.59 11.46 -26.57
CA VAL A 273 16.96 12.85 -26.80
C VAL A 273 18.04 12.92 -27.87
N ASP A 274 17.96 13.90 -28.75
CA ASP A 274 19.07 14.21 -29.63
C ASP A 274 20.23 14.79 -28.81
N GLU A 275 21.40 14.14 -28.84
CA GLU A 275 22.61 14.58 -28.14
C GLU A 275 22.41 14.78 -26.63
N PRO A 276 22.08 13.72 -25.86
CA PRO A 276 21.79 13.84 -24.42
C PRO A 276 22.94 14.41 -23.60
N GLN A 277 24.19 14.34 -24.11
CA GLN A 277 25.37 14.98 -23.51
C GLN A 277 25.32 16.51 -23.49
N ARG A 278 24.42 17.14 -24.27
CA ARG A 278 24.18 18.59 -24.24
C ARG A 278 23.21 19.02 -23.15
N LEU A 279 22.52 18.07 -22.50
CA LEU A 279 21.67 18.37 -21.35
C LEU A 279 22.53 18.83 -20.18
N GLY A 280 22.18 19.99 -19.64
CA GLY A 280 22.87 20.55 -18.48
C GLY A 280 22.49 19.81 -17.18
N ARG A 281 23.32 20.00 -16.15
CA ARG A 281 23.09 19.46 -14.80
C ARG A 281 21.69 19.82 -14.27
N ALA A 282 21.27 21.07 -14.46
CA ALA A 282 19.96 21.57 -14.04
C ALA A 282 18.80 20.80 -14.69
N GLU A 283 18.93 20.43 -15.96
CA GLU A 283 17.89 19.68 -16.66
C GLU A 283 17.74 18.25 -16.13
N PHE A 284 18.85 17.56 -15.81
CA PHE A 284 18.80 16.26 -15.15
C PHE A 284 18.15 16.31 -13.78
N VAL A 285 18.47 17.33 -12.97
CA VAL A 285 17.83 17.52 -11.67
C VAL A 285 16.32 17.75 -11.83
N ARG A 286 15.90 18.59 -12.77
CA ARG A 286 14.48 18.83 -13.06
C ARG A 286 13.77 17.57 -13.54
N LEU A 287 14.40 16.79 -14.42
CA LEU A 287 13.86 15.51 -14.88
C LEU A 287 13.73 14.50 -13.73
N GLY A 288 14.78 14.34 -12.92
CA GLY A 288 14.79 13.33 -11.83
C GLY A 288 13.85 13.67 -10.68
N LEU A 289 13.71 14.95 -10.31
CA LEU A 289 12.78 15.41 -9.30
C LEU A 289 11.39 15.73 -9.89
N VAL A 290 11.27 15.69 -11.21
CA VAL A 290 10.03 16.02 -11.95
C VAL A 290 9.49 17.38 -11.51
N THR A 291 10.31 18.39 -11.58
CA THR A 291 9.93 19.80 -11.37
C THR A 291 9.60 20.44 -12.72
N GLY A 292 8.95 21.59 -12.70
CA GLY A 292 8.65 22.31 -13.95
C GLY A 292 9.91 22.77 -14.68
N PRO A 293 9.79 23.14 -15.98
CA PRO A 293 10.89 23.71 -16.74
C PRO A 293 11.43 24.96 -16.04
N GLY A 294 12.74 25.18 -16.17
CA GLY A 294 13.39 26.37 -15.60
C GLY A 294 12.90 27.66 -16.24
N GLY A 295 13.13 28.78 -15.55
CA GLY A 295 13.04 30.12 -16.14
C GLY A 295 14.14 30.34 -17.18
N ALA A 296 14.13 31.52 -17.82
CA ALA A 296 15.09 31.89 -18.86
C ALA A 296 16.56 31.82 -18.38
N ASP A 297 16.81 32.00 -17.08
CA ASP A 297 18.15 32.01 -16.49
C ASP A 297 18.71 30.61 -16.21
N GLY A 298 17.90 29.55 -16.39
CA GLY A 298 18.36 28.15 -16.25
C GLY A 298 18.72 27.71 -14.84
N ASP A 299 18.85 28.60 -13.89
CA ASP A 299 19.34 28.33 -12.54
C ASP A 299 18.39 27.50 -11.70
N LEU A 300 18.96 26.65 -10.84
CA LEU A 300 18.24 25.89 -9.83
C LEU A 300 18.37 26.61 -8.48
N PRO A 301 17.29 26.65 -7.67
CA PRO A 301 17.32 27.23 -6.34
C PRO A 301 17.98 26.29 -5.32
N PHE A 302 19.02 25.56 -5.70
CA PHE A 302 19.69 24.55 -4.88
C PHE A 302 21.17 24.89 -4.71
N SER A 303 21.73 24.53 -3.55
CA SER A 303 23.18 24.65 -3.30
C SER A 303 23.96 23.64 -4.13
N GLU A 304 25.21 23.93 -4.43
CA GLU A 304 26.11 23.01 -5.12
C GLU A 304 26.24 21.66 -4.38
N GLN A 305 26.32 21.71 -3.06
CA GLN A 305 26.34 20.47 -2.24
C GLN A 305 25.10 19.61 -2.46
N HIS A 306 23.90 20.21 -2.60
CA HIS A 306 22.67 19.48 -2.89
C HIS A 306 22.68 18.89 -4.29
N LEU A 307 23.26 19.58 -5.25
CA LEU A 307 23.40 19.08 -6.62
C LEU A 307 24.38 17.90 -6.70
N ASP A 308 25.48 17.96 -5.96
CA ASP A 308 26.44 16.83 -5.88
C ASP A 308 25.82 15.60 -5.20
N ASP A 309 25.07 15.81 -4.10
CA ASP A 309 24.34 14.76 -3.42
C ASP A 309 23.26 14.15 -4.34
N PHE A 310 22.56 14.96 -5.13
CA PHE A 310 21.62 14.48 -6.14
C PHE A 310 22.28 13.54 -7.14
N GLU A 311 23.39 13.92 -7.74
CA GLU A 311 24.08 13.10 -8.73
C GLU A 311 24.57 11.77 -8.13
N GLN A 312 25.03 11.77 -6.88
CA GLN A 312 25.50 10.56 -6.20
C GLN A 312 24.37 9.60 -5.79
N ARG A 313 23.22 10.11 -5.38
CA ARG A 313 22.15 9.30 -4.79
C ARG A 313 21.02 8.97 -5.73
N TYR A 314 20.72 9.86 -6.68
CA TYR A 314 19.57 9.74 -7.56
C TYR A 314 19.91 9.30 -8.98
N CYS A 315 21.22 9.32 -9.36
CA CYS A 315 21.67 8.94 -10.68
C CYS A 315 22.30 7.55 -10.69
N TYR A 316 22.01 6.78 -11.72
CA TYR A 316 22.69 5.54 -12.05
C TYR A 316 23.37 5.74 -13.41
N ASP A 317 24.70 5.99 -13.38
CA ASP A 317 25.50 6.49 -14.49
C ASP A 317 26.39 5.44 -15.14
N ARG A 318 26.14 4.15 -14.86
CA ARG A 318 26.96 3.05 -15.38
C ARG A 318 27.14 3.10 -16.90
N PHE A 319 26.13 3.60 -17.62
CA PHE A 319 26.14 3.67 -19.07
C PHE A 319 26.26 5.11 -19.59
N TRP A 320 26.59 6.06 -18.75
CA TRP A 320 26.84 7.45 -19.10
C TRP A 320 28.26 7.61 -19.67
N SER A 321 28.49 7.05 -20.85
CA SER A 321 29.77 7.06 -21.56
C SER A 321 29.54 7.03 -23.07
N PRO A 322 30.52 7.46 -23.91
CA PRO A 322 30.38 7.48 -25.36
C PRO A 322 30.35 6.09 -26.01
N GLY A 323 30.71 5.04 -25.26
CA GLY A 323 30.81 3.68 -25.78
C GLY A 323 29.62 2.80 -25.44
N GLY A 324 29.55 1.63 -26.10
CA GLY A 324 28.53 0.62 -25.86
C GLY A 324 27.33 0.71 -26.81
N ALA A 325 26.36 -0.20 -26.60
CA ALA A 325 25.17 -0.31 -27.48
C ALA A 325 24.17 0.84 -27.28
N ALA A 326 24.15 1.45 -26.08
CA ALA A 326 23.31 2.60 -25.74
C ALA A 326 24.16 3.67 -25.03
N PRO A 327 24.96 4.45 -25.79
CA PRO A 327 25.81 5.48 -25.22
C PRO A 327 24.99 6.58 -24.54
N TYR A 328 25.59 7.24 -23.56
CA TYR A 328 24.98 8.34 -22.82
C TYR A 328 23.59 8.02 -22.23
N THR A 329 23.42 6.80 -21.73
CA THR A 329 22.21 6.41 -21.03
C THR A 329 22.37 6.66 -19.53
N ARG A 330 21.45 7.45 -18.95
CA ARG A 330 21.36 7.81 -17.54
C ARG A 330 20.01 7.44 -16.97
N TYR A 331 20.01 6.82 -15.79
CA TYR A 331 18.79 6.55 -15.04
C TYR A 331 18.74 7.47 -13.82
N LEU A 332 17.58 8.07 -13.58
CA LEU A 332 17.32 8.98 -12.47
C LEU A 332 16.20 8.38 -11.62
N CYS A 333 16.44 8.12 -10.35
CA CYS A 333 15.46 7.53 -9.45
C CYS A 333 15.29 8.41 -8.20
N SER A 334 14.11 9.01 -8.02
CA SER A 334 13.75 9.83 -6.85
C SER A 334 12.68 9.17 -5.98
N GLY A 335 12.49 7.86 -6.10
CA GLY A 335 11.42 7.14 -5.44
C GLY A 335 10.09 7.27 -6.21
N HIS A 336 9.44 8.42 -6.18
CA HIS A 336 8.20 8.63 -6.94
C HIS A 336 8.41 8.76 -8.46
N ALA A 337 9.65 8.92 -8.95
CA ALA A 337 9.95 8.97 -10.37
C ALA A 337 11.16 8.09 -10.71
N LEU A 338 11.07 7.36 -11.83
CA LEU A 338 12.15 6.65 -12.48
C LEU A 338 12.25 7.16 -13.92
N VAL A 339 13.27 7.97 -14.22
CA VAL A 339 13.45 8.61 -15.52
C VAL A 339 14.67 8.01 -16.21
N VAL A 340 14.51 7.63 -17.48
CA VAL A 340 15.58 7.11 -18.34
C VAL A 340 15.80 8.08 -19.48
N VAL A 341 17.02 8.58 -19.62
CA VAL A 341 17.43 9.50 -20.70
C VAL A 341 18.56 8.84 -21.49
N GLY A 342 18.48 8.91 -22.82
CA GLY A 342 19.54 8.39 -23.67
C GLY A 342 19.48 8.91 -25.10
N ASP A 343 20.46 8.52 -25.91
CA ASP A 343 20.63 9.01 -27.27
C ASP A 343 19.59 8.42 -28.23
N ALA A 344 18.78 9.29 -28.80
CA ALA A 344 17.77 8.93 -29.81
C ALA A 344 18.36 8.29 -31.07
N ARG A 345 19.64 8.49 -31.36
CA ARG A 345 20.33 7.90 -32.54
C ARG A 345 20.77 6.46 -32.28
N ALA A 346 20.87 6.04 -31.02
CA ALA A 346 21.29 4.69 -30.66
C ALA A 346 20.14 3.69 -30.91
N GLU A 347 20.35 2.77 -31.86
CA GLU A 347 19.35 1.75 -32.21
C GLU A 347 18.94 0.91 -30.97
N PHE A 348 19.93 0.47 -30.20
CA PHE A 348 19.65 -0.35 -29.00
C PHE A 348 18.85 0.44 -27.95
N PHE A 349 19.05 1.77 -27.83
CA PHE A 349 18.25 2.58 -26.91
C PHE A 349 16.78 2.55 -27.29
N ARG A 350 16.46 2.68 -28.58
CA ARG A 350 15.08 2.71 -29.09
C ARG A 350 14.45 1.35 -29.36
N CYS A 351 15.21 0.27 -29.35
CA CYS A 351 14.71 -1.04 -29.75
C CYS A 351 13.58 -1.52 -28.80
N PRO A 352 12.35 -1.76 -29.31
CA PRO A 352 11.20 -2.17 -28.49
C PRO A 352 11.20 -3.66 -28.14
N LEU A 353 12.14 -4.45 -28.68
CA LEU A 353 12.21 -5.91 -28.47
C LEU A 353 13.29 -6.32 -27.48
N ARG A 354 14.49 -5.72 -27.55
CA ARG A 354 15.66 -6.13 -26.76
C ARG A 354 16.41 -4.98 -26.11
N GLY A 355 16.12 -3.74 -26.50
CA GLY A 355 16.85 -2.56 -26.08
C GLY A 355 16.34 -1.95 -24.79
N VAL A 356 16.82 -0.73 -24.53
CA VAL A 356 16.48 0.01 -23.31
C VAL A 356 14.98 0.32 -23.24
N LEU A 357 14.33 0.61 -24.39
CA LEU A 357 12.87 0.80 -24.43
C LEU A 357 12.11 -0.48 -24.02
N ALA A 358 12.55 -1.64 -24.48
CA ALA A 358 11.96 -2.92 -24.08
C ALA A 358 12.14 -3.15 -22.57
N GLN A 359 13.37 -2.92 -22.04
CA GLN A 359 13.65 -3.05 -20.62
C GLN A 359 12.81 -2.07 -19.78
N PHE A 360 12.64 -0.83 -20.24
CA PHE A 360 11.82 0.17 -19.59
C PHE A 360 10.35 -0.26 -19.45
N ARG A 361 9.75 -0.77 -20.53
CA ARG A 361 8.34 -1.17 -20.57
C ARG A 361 8.03 -2.48 -19.86
N HIS A 362 9.04 -3.31 -19.63
CA HIS A 362 8.89 -4.65 -19.05
C HIS A 362 9.60 -4.77 -17.69
N GLN A 363 10.90 -5.03 -17.69
CA GLN A 363 11.67 -5.30 -16.46
C GLN A 363 11.64 -4.14 -15.46
N HIS A 364 11.91 -2.91 -15.94
CA HIS A 364 11.95 -1.74 -15.05
C HIS A 364 10.54 -1.34 -14.60
N PHE A 365 9.54 -1.54 -15.47
CA PHE A 365 8.14 -1.32 -15.10
C PHE A 365 7.71 -2.24 -13.95
N LEU A 366 7.98 -3.54 -14.06
CA LEU A 366 7.64 -4.50 -13.02
C LEU A 366 8.39 -4.23 -11.71
N LEU A 367 9.68 -3.84 -11.79
CA LEU A 367 10.45 -3.40 -10.63
C LEU A 367 9.76 -2.23 -9.92
N PHE A 368 9.38 -1.20 -10.69
CA PHE A 368 8.75 0.01 -10.16
C PHE A 368 7.34 -0.27 -9.63
N LEU A 369 6.58 -1.12 -10.32
CA LEU A 369 5.27 -1.61 -9.87
C LEU A 369 5.37 -2.32 -8.52
N ILE A 370 6.32 -3.25 -8.34
CA ILE A 370 6.55 -3.97 -7.09
C ILE A 370 6.88 -2.99 -5.96
N ALA A 371 7.80 -2.05 -6.19
CA ALA A 371 8.21 -1.08 -5.17
C ALA A 371 7.03 -0.21 -4.69
N HIS A 372 6.22 0.29 -5.61
CA HIS A 372 5.04 1.09 -5.27
C HIS A 372 3.89 0.26 -4.68
N PHE A 373 3.71 -0.98 -5.11
CA PHE A 373 2.78 -1.91 -4.48
C PHE A 373 3.16 -2.17 -3.02
N GLN A 374 4.44 -2.45 -2.74
CA GLN A 374 4.93 -2.68 -1.39
C GLN A 374 4.69 -1.46 -0.49
N LYS A 375 5.05 -0.26 -0.96
CA LYS A 375 4.78 0.99 -0.24
C LYS A 375 3.29 1.20 0.03
N ALA A 376 2.46 1.06 -1.00
CA ALA A 376 1.01 1.24 -0.88
C ALA A 376 0.37 0.24 0.08
N ALA A 377 0.80 -1.03 0.05
CA ALA A 377 0.34 -2.05 0.99
C ALA A 377 0.70 -1.69 2.45
N LEU A 378 1.92 -1.25 2.70
CA LEU A 378 2.36 -0.82 4.05
C LEU A 378 1.55 0.39 4.55
N LEU A 379 1.35 1.40 3.71
CA LEU A 379 0.51 2.55 4.05
C LEU A 379 -0.94 2.15 4.32
N MET A 380 -1.48 1.23 3.53
CA MET A 380 -2.82 0.67 3.73
C MET A 380 -2.92 -0.07 5.07
N PHE A 381 -1.93 -0.91 5.44
CA PHE A 381 -1.90 -1.58 6.75
C PHE A 381 -1.82 -0.57 7.89
N SER A 382 -0.94 0.44 7.78
CA SER A 382 -0.84 1.52 8.78
C SER A 382 -2.19 2.23 8.98
N ALA A 383 -2.88 2.60 7.89
CA ALA A 383 -4.19 3.23 7.97
C ALA A 383 -5.25 2.31 8.61
N GLN A 384 -5.26 0.99 8.30
CA GLN A 384 -6.18 0.04 8.90
C GLN A 384 -5.98 -0.12 10.42
N LEU A 385 -4.73 -0.06 10.89
CA LEU A 385 -4.42 -0.10 12.32
C LEU A 385 -4.96 1.14 13.05
N VAL A 386 -4.77 2.33 12.46
CA VAL A 386 -5.31 3.59 13.00
C VAL A 386 -6.84 3.56 13.05
N GLU A 387 -7.51 3.13 11.97
CA GLU A 387 -8.97 3.00 11.92
C GLU A 387 -9.50 2.01 12.98
N ALA A 388 -8.78 0.91 13.22
CA ALA A 388 -9.15 -0.05 14.25
C ALA A 388 -9.06 0.56 15.66
N LEU A 389 -8.01 1.34 15.93
CA LEU A 389 -7.82 2.04 17.22
C LEU A 389 -8.87 3.13 17.46
N GLN A 390 -9.19 3.93 16.44
CA GLN A 390 -10.20 4.99 16.58
C GLN A 390 -11.58 4.47 16.95
N ARG A 391 -11.90 3.22 16.60
CA ARG A 391 -13.18 2.56 16.93
C ARG A 391 -13.15 1.82 18.28
N LEU A 392 -12.02 1.85 19.00
CA LEU A 392 -11.88 1.19 20.29
C LEU A 392 -12.46 2.05 21.41
N ASP A 393 -13.53 1.56 22.04
CA ASP A 393 -13.96 2.01 23.36
C ASP A 393 -13.76 0.85 24.36
N ILE A 394 -12.87 1.06 25.32
CA ILE A 394 -12.53 0.06 26.33
C ILE A 394 -13.73 -0.28 27.23
N ARG A 395 -14.70 0.63 27.36
CA ARG A 395 -15.90 0.45 28.18
C ARG A 395 -16.94 -0.45 27.50
N ASP A 396 -16.96 -0.52 26.17
CA ASP A 396 -17.88 -1.38 25.41
C ASP A 396 -17.22 -2.71 25.04
N VAL A 397 -17.69 -3.79 25.68
CA VAL A 397 -17.22 -5.17 25.42
C VAL A 397 -17.41 -5.59 23.96
N ARG A 398 -18.43 -5.07 23.26
CA ARG A 398 -18.68 -5.39 21.84
C ARG A 398 -17.63 -4.75 20.96
N LEU A 399 -17.27 -3.49 21.22
CA LEU A 399 -16.23 -2.77 20.49
C LEU A 399 -14.85 -3.38 20.73
N VAL A 400 -14.55 -3.79 21.97
CA VAL A 400 -13.31 -4.53 22.29
C VAL A 400 -13.22 -5.86 21.52
N LYS A 401 -14.31 -6.64 21.41
CA LYS A 401 -14.34 -7.87 20.61
C LYS A 401 -14.15 -7.61 19.12
N ARG A 402 -14.75 -6.52 18.62
CA ARG A 402 -14.60 -6.10 17.20
C ARG A 402 -13.17 -5.68 16.92
N PHE A 403 -12.57 -4.89 17.79
CA PHE A 403 -11.17 -4.49 17.74
C PHE A 403 -10.24 -5.70 17.66
N LYS A 404 -10.38 -6.67 18.61
CA LYS A 404 -9.57 -7.90 18.62
C LYS A 404 -9.64 -8.67 17.29
N ARG A 405 -10.85 -8.80 16.71
CA ARG A 405 -11.02 -9.45 15.40
C ARG A 405 -10.35 -8.66 14.28
N SER A 406 -10.48 -7.33 14.29
CA SER A 406 -9.87 -6.46 13.30
C SER A 406 -8.35 -6.54 13.31
N ILE A 407 -7.73 -6.49 14.51
CA ILE A 407 -6.26 -6.61 14.65
C ILE A 407 -5.77 -8.00 14.22
N ARG A 408 -6.47 -9.07 14.62
CA ARG A 408 -6.10 -10.43 14.20
C ARG A 408 -6.17 -10.59 12.67
N ALA A 409 -7.23 -10.09 12.05
CA ALA A 409 -7.38 -10.11 10.60
C ALA A 409 -6.32 -9.24 9.88
N ALA A 410 -5.93 -8.10 10.47
CA ALA A 410 -4.85 -7.27 9.95
C ALA A 410 -3.51 -7.99 10.04
N PHE A 411 -3.24 -8.65 11.18
CA PHE A 411 -2.03 -9.46 11.38
C PHE A 411 -1.93 -10.63 10.38
N GLU A 412 -3.00 -11.40 10.20
CA GLU A 412 -3.02 -12.50 9.23
C GLU A 412 -2.76 -12.04 7.80
N ARG A 413 -3.36 -10.90 7.40
CA ARG A 413 -3.12 -10.30 6.08
C ARG A 413 -1.70 -9.78 5.93
N PHE A 414 -1.17 -9.12 6.96
CA PHE A 414 0.21 -8.64 6.97
C PHE A 414 1.21 -9.80 6.90
N LEU A 415 0.94 -10.91 7.59
CA LEU A 415 1.77 -12.11 7.53
C LEU A 415 1.78 -12.70 6.11
N ARG A 416 0.59 -12.81 5.46
CA ARG A 416 0.51 -13.24 4.05
C ARG A 416 1.25 -12.31 3.12
N PHE A 417 1.10 -10.98 3.32
CA PHE A 417 1.82 -9.96 2.57
C PHE A 417 3.34 -10.14 2.72
N THR A 418 3.84 -10.27 3.94
CA THR A 418 5.26 -10.43 4.21
C THR A 418 5.85 -11.67 3.53
N HIS A 419 5.15 -12.81 3.59
CA HIS A 419 5.66 -14.05 3.02
C HIS A 419 5.48 -14.17 1.51
N ARG A 420 4.51 -13.46 0.93
CA ARG A 420 4.18 -13.58 -0.50
C ARG A 420 4.71 -12.44 -1.34
N TYR A 421 4.81 -11.22 -0.79
CA TYR A 421 5.01 -9.99 -1.56
C TYR A 421 6.18 -9.12 -1.08
N TRP A 422 6.75 -9.40 0.08
CA TRP A 422 7.88 -8.64 0.59
C TRP A 422 9.19 -9.26 0.14
N PHE A 423 9.79 -8.69 -0.90
CA PHE A 423 11.04 -9.15 -1.50
C PHE A 423 12.16 -8.16 -1.19
N HIS A 424 13.26 -8.64 -0.61
CA HIS A 424 14.47 -7.85 -0.45
C HIS A 424 15.33 -7.81 -1.72
N GLN A 425 15.29 -8.89 -2.50
CA GLN A 425 15.98 -8.99 -3.77
C GLN A 425 14.99 -9.42 -4.83
N ILE A 426 15.02 -8.72 -5.98
CA ILE A 426 14.09 -8.99 -7.08
C ILE A 426 14.81 -9.74 -8.20
N SER A 427 16.11 -9.45 -8.39
CA SER A 427 16.91 -9.94 -9.51
C SER A 427 18.39 -10.05 -9.13
N GLU A 428 19.10 -10.95 -9.80
CA GLU A 428 20.56 -11.05 -9.75
C GLU A 428 21.24 -10.15 -10.80
N GLN A 429 20.51 -9.63 -11.78
CA GLN A 429 21.07 -8.71 -12.75
C GLN A 429 21.51 -7.40 -12.08
N ALA A 430 22.78 -7.03 -12.25
CA ALA A 430 23.39 -5.91 -11.54
C ALA A 430 22.64 -4.58 -11.70
N GLN A 431 22.12 -4.30 -12.89
CA GLN A 431 21.34 -3.09 -13.16
C GLN A 431 19.99 -3.12 -12.44
N VAL A 432 19.22 -4.20 -12.60
CA VAL A 432 17.89 -4.35 -11.99
C VAL A 432 18.01 -4.30 -10.47
N ARG A 433 19.02 -4.96 -9.90
CA ARG A 433 19.31 -4.93 -8.46
C ARG A 433 19.65 -3.52 -7.97
N ALA A 434 20.49 -2.78 -8.70
CA ALA A 434 20.87 -1.42 -8.34
C ALA A 434 19.65 -0.47 -8.38
N LEU A 435 18.86 -0.52 -9.45
CA LEU A 435 17.65 0.31 -9.57
C LEU A 435 16.60 -0.04 -8.52
N SER A 436 16.42 -1.33 -8.20
CA SER A 436 15.53 -1.78 -7.13
C SER A 436 15.96 -1.22 -5.76
N ALA A 437 17.25 -1.30 -5.45
CA ALA A 437 17.79 -0.75 -4.21
C ALA A 437 17.65 0.79 -4.13
N MET A 438 17.78 1.50 -5.26
CA MET A 438 17.54 2.95 -5.31
C MET A 438 16.05 3.26 -5.06
N CYS A 439 15.12 2.54 -5.70
CA CYS A 439 13.68 2.71 -5.45
C CYS A 439 13.33 2.46 -3.98
N ALA A 440 13.77 1.36 -3.39
CA ALA A 440 13.50 1.02 -1.99
C ALA A 440 14.02 2.09 -1.03
N ARG A 441 15.26 2.58 -1.27
CA ARG A 441 15.87 3.64 -0.46
C ARG A 441 15.10 4.94 -0.52
N HIS A 442 14.72 5.41 -1.72
CA HIS A 442 14.03 6.69 -1.88
C HIS A 442 12.54 6.64 -1.57
N LEU A 443 11.93 5.46 -1.53
CA LEU A 443 10.56 5.23 -1.05
C LEU A 443 10.52 4.98 0.47
N ASP A 444 11.68 4.80 1.10
CA ASP A 444 11.82 4.51 2.53
C ASP A 444 11.01 3.28 2.98
N THR A 445 10.93 2.28 2.10
CA THR A 445 10.05 1.13 2.29
C THR A 445 10.48 0.24 3.44
N ASP A 446 11.79 0.13 3.71
CA ASP A 446 12.31 -0.71 4.80
C ASP A 446 11.96 -0.10 6.17
N ALA A 447 12.11 1.22 6.34
CA ALA A 447 11.72 1.91 7.57
C ALA A 447 10.20 1.81 7.82
N LEU A 448 9.40 2.03 6.77
CA LEU A 448 7.95 1.90 6.84
C LEU A 448 7.52 0.46 7.18
N TYR A 449 8.19 -0.55 6.62
CA TYR A 449 7.95 -1.95 6.96
C TYR A 449 8.22 -2.24 8.44
N GLN A 450 9.37 -1.78 8.97
CA GLN A 450 9.69 -1.95 10.37
C GLN A 450 8.66 -1.27 11.28
N GLU A 451 8.27 -0.05 10.96
CA GLU A 451 7.25 0.68 11.72
C GLU A 451 5.91 -0.07 11.77
N VAL A 452 5.41 -0.55 10.64
CA VAL A 452 4.14 -1.30 10.57
C VAL A 452 4.26 -2.62 11.32
N ARG A 453 5.38 -3.35 11.15
CA ARG A 453 5.64 -4.60 11.86
C ARG A 453 5.63 -4.41 13.36
N ASP A 454 6.33 -3.39 13.86
CA ASP A 454 6.45 -3.13 15.29
C ASP A 454 5.09 -2.73 15.88
N ARG A 455 4.33 -1.87 15.21
CA ARG A 455 2.95 -1.52 15.61
C ARG A 455 2.03 -2.74 15.69
N ILE A 456 2.11 -3.66 14.72
CA ILE A 456 1.32 -4.89 14.73
C ILE A 456 1.77 -5.80 15.88
N ALA A 457 3.08 -5.93 16.12
CA ALA A 457 3.64 -6.74 17.19
C ALA A 457 3.18 -6.21 18.57
N ASP A 458 3.25 -4.90 18.80
CA ASP A 458 2.81 -4.26 20.04
C ASP A 458 1.31 -4.50 20.30
N MET A 459 0.48 -4.35 19.27
CA MET A 459 -0.96 -4.61 19.38
C MET A 459 -1.26 -6.07 19.67
N ASN A 460 -0.52 -7.00 19.08
CA ASN A 460 -0.69 -8.42 19.32
C ASN A 460 -0.25 -8.79 20.75
N ALA A 461 0.88 -8.28 21.21
CA ALA A 461 1.37 -8.45 22.59
C ALA A 461 0.35 -7.94 23.62
N TYR A 462 -0.26 -6.77 23.36
CA TYR A 462 -1.34 -6.25 24.21
C TYR A 462 -2.54 -7.22 24.26
N LEU A 463 -2.97 -7.77 23.13
CA LEU A 463 -4.08 -8.73 23.07
C LEU A 463 -3.78 -10.04 23.80
N GLU A 464 -2.54 -10.54 23.69
CA GLU A 464 -2.08 -11.74 24.38
C GLU A 464 -2.05 -11.53 25.90
N THR A 465 -1.49 -10.42 26.35
CA THR A 465 -1.44 -10.05 27.77
C THR A 465 -2.86 -9.96 28.37
N ASP A 466 -3.81 -9.33 27.66
CA ASP A 466 -5.19 -9.27 28.11
C ASP A 466 -5.87 -10.66 28.15
N SER A 467 -5.53 -11.56 27.23
CA SER A 467 -6.06 -12.92 27.22
C SER A 467 -5.51 -13.76 28.38
N LEU A 468 -4.21 -13.65 28.65
CA LEU A 468 -3.57 -14.31 29.80
C LEU A 468 -4.13 -13.82 31.13
N ARG A 469 -4.33 -12.51 31.29
CA ARG A 469 -4.95 -11.92 32.47
C ARG A 469 -6.37 -12.45 32.71
N ARG A 470 -7.17 -12.60 31.65
CA ARG A 470 -8.52 -13.20 31.73
C ARG A 470 -8.49 -14.69 32.10
N GLN A 471 -7.53 -15.45 31.52
CA GLN A 471 -7.35 -16.86 31.90
C GLN A 471 -6.92 -16.99 33.36
N ALA A 472 -5.95 -16.20 33.83
CA ALA A 472 -5.53 -16.20 35.22
C ALA A 472 -6.69 -15.90 36.16
N ASN A 473 -7.51 -14.88 35.87
CA ASN A 473 -8.71 -14.55 36.64
C ASN A 473 -9.74 -15.68 36.63
N THR A 474 -9.90 -16.41 35.51
CA THR A 474 -10.83 -17.55 35.44
C THR A 474 -10.31 -18.73 36.27
N VAL A 475 -9.02 -19.05 36.15
CA VAL A 475 -8.39 -20.10 36.98
C VAL A 475 -8.50 -19.76 38.47
N MET A 476 -8.22 -18.50 38.82
CA MET A 476 -8.35 -18.06 40.22
C MET A 476 -9.79 -18.20 40.75
N ARG A 477 -10.80 -17.82 39.97
CA ARG A 477 -12.22 -18.02 40.33
C ARG A 477 -12.54 -19.49 40.50
N LEU A 478 -12.06 -20.36 39.61
CA LEU A 478 -12.26 -21.80 39.71
C LEU A 478 -11.58 -22.36 40.96
N THR A 479 -10.35 -21.95 41.24
CA THR A 479 -9.61 -22.37 42.46
C THR A 479 -10.35 -21.98 43.72
N VAL A 480 -10.88 -20.75 43.80
CA VAL A 480 -11.68 -20.29 44.97
C VAL A 480 -12.93 -21.13 45.15
N VAL A 481 -13.68 -21.39 44.04
CA VAL A 481 -14.89 -22.22 44.11
C VAL A 481 -14.57 -23.66 44.53
N THR A 482 -13.47 -24.24 44.01
CA THR A 482 -13.02 -25.58 44.35
C THR A 482 -12.60 -25.68 45.81
N LEU A 483 -11.87 -24.67 46.34
CA LEU A 483 -11.46 -24.63 47.73
C LEU A 483 -12.66 -24.61 48.69
N PHE A 484 -13.66 -23.77 48.43
CA PHE A 484 -14.87 -23.72 49.26
C PHE A 484 -15.75 -24.97 49.08
N GLY A 485 -15.82 -25.54 47.88
CA GLY A 485 -16.49 -26.83 47.68
C GLY A 485 -15.84 -27.96 48.46
N LEU A 486 -14.50 -27.99 48.53
CA LEU A 486 -13.75 -28.97 49.34
C LEU A 486 -14.03 -28.81 50.83
N ILE A 487 -13.97 -27.55 51.34
CA ILE A 487 -14.28 -27.25 52.75
C ILE A 487 -15.73 -27.69 53.07
N GLY A 488 -16.68 -27.39 52.18
CA GLY A 488 -18.07 -27.81 52.31
C GLY A 488 -18.21 -29.34 52.35
N SER A 489 -17.56 -30.04 51.44
CA SER A 489 -17.59 -31.52 51.38
C SER A 489 -16.97 -32.17 52.60
N VAL A 490 -15.85 -31.65 53.12
CA VAL A 490 -15.20 -32.16 54.33
C VAL A 490 -16.10 -31.89 55.53
N THR A 491 -16.70 -30.71 55.63
CA THR A 491 -17.58 -30.35 56.76
C THR A 491 -18.86 -31.19 56.79
N THR A 492 -19.49 -31.41 55.64
CA THR A 492 -20.68 -32.25 55.55
C THR A 492 -20.33 -33.73 55.74
N GLY A 493 -19.16 -34.18 55.29
CA GLY A 493 -18.65 -35.53 55.57
C GLY A 493 -18.42 -35.75 57.05
N PHE A 494 -17.84 -34.78 57.76
CA PHE A 494 -17.62 -34.84 59.20
C PHE A 494 -18.94 -34.86 60.00
N LEU A 495 -19.92 -34.03 59.65
CA LEU A 495 -21.27 -34.06 60.24
C LEU A 495 -21.99 -35.39 59.96
N GLY A 496 -21.70 -36.05 58.80
CA GLY A 496 -22.26 -37.37 58.48
C GLY A 496 -21.67 -38.55 59.29
N MET A 497 -20.54 -38.32 59.97
CA MET A 497 -19.85 -39.38 60.75
C MET A 497 -20.47 -39.65 62.14
N ASN A 498 -21.74 -39.30 62.43
CA ASN A 498 -22.47 -39.60 63.66
C ASN A 498 -21.79 -39.07 64.96
N LEU A 499 -21.01 -38.00 64.90
CA LEU A 499 -20.35 -37.37 66.01
C LEU A 499 -21.34 -36.60 66.94
N LEU A 500 -22.51 -36.29 66.41
CA LEU A 500 -23.62 -35.71 67.15
C LEU A 500 -24.70 -36.81 67.29
N ASP A 501 -24.97 -37.26 68.51
CA ASP A 501 -25.95 -38.33 68.80
C ASP A 501 -27.39 -37.82 68.58
N GLU A 502 -27.77 -37.66 67.31
CA GLU A 502 -29.12 -37.30 66.88
C GLU A 502 -29.86 -38.46 66.17
N ALA A 503 -29.48 -39.71 66.47
CA ALA A 503 -30.09 -40.87 65.85
C ALA A 503 -31.63 -40.94 66.09
N GLY A 504 -32.14 -40.42 67.24
CA GLY A 504 -33.55 -40.36 67.59
C GLY A 504 -34.30 -39.09 67.16
N ALA A 505 -33.64 -38.12 66.47
CA ALA A 505 -34.32 -36.88 66.11
C ALA A 505 -35.30 -37.07 64.94
N PRO A 506 -36.45 -36.39 64.91
CA PRO A 506 -37.41 -36.49 63.84
C PRO A 506 -36.79 -36.00 62.54
N TRP A 507 -37.20 -36.61 61.41
CA TRP A 507 -36.63 -36.38 60.07
C TRP A 507 -36.63 -34.92 59.67
N TRP A 508 -37.63 -34.11 60.02
CA TRP A 508 -37.73 -32.70 59.73
C TRP A 508 -36.60 -31.86 60.39
N ARG A 509 -36.11 -32.23 61.56
CA ARG A 509 -34.99 -31.57 62.26
C ARG A 509 -33.65 -31.89 61.54
N LYS A 510 -33.48 -33.13 61.11
CA LYS A 510 -32.33 -33.52 60.28
C LYS A 510 -32.29 -32.76 58.93
N LEU A 511 -33.47 -32.63 58.29
CA LEU A 511 -33.61 -31.89 57.05
C LEU A 511 -33.35 -30.38 57.21
N SER A 512 -33.86 -29.78 58.33
CA SER A 512 -33.64 -28.38 58.67
C SER A 512 -32.16 -28.08 58.91
N MET A 513 -31.46 -28.96 59.66
CA MET A 513 -30.03 -28.81 59.93
C MET A 513 -29.18 -28.93 58.64
N PHE A 514 -29.49 -29.89 57.79
CA PHE A 514 -28.88 -29.99 56.46
C PHE A 514 -29.14 -28.74 55.62
N ALA A 515 -30.37 -28.23 55.60
CA ALA A 515 -30.72 -27.03 54.83
C ALA A 515 -30.00 -25.78 55.37
N VAL A 516 -29.82 -25.63 56.65
CA VAL A 516 -29.06 -24.51 57.29
C VAL A 516 -27.60 -24.58 56.90
N VAL A 517 -26.97 -25.77 57.05
CA VAL A 517 -25.55 -25.95 56.69
C VAL A 517 -25.33 -25.77 55.19
N ALA A 518 -26.16 -26.41 54.36
CA ALA A 518 -26.09 -26.25 52.88
C ALA A 518 -26.35 -24.80 52.45
N GLY A 519 -27.34 -24.14 53.05
CA GLY A 519 -27.63 -22.72 52.82
C GLY A 519 -26.46 -21.81 53.18
N PHE A 520 -25.83 -22.07 54.35
CA PHE A 520 -24.64 -21.31 54.78
C PHE A 520 -23.48 -21.45 53.76
N PHE A 521 -23.15 -22.67 53.37
CA PHE A 521 -22.06 -22.88 52.39
C PHE A 521 -22.42 -22.35 51.01
N THR A 522 -23.67 -22.46 50.57
CA THR A 522 -24.14 -21.87 49.34
C THR A 522 -24.01 -20.36 49.36
N CYS A 523 -24.50 -19.70 50.42
CA CYS A 523 -24.35 -18.25 50.59
C CYS A 523 -22.88 -17.83 50.67
N LEU A 524 -22.02 -18.58 51.36
CA LEU A 524 -20.60 -18.32 51.46
C LEU A 524 -19.93 -18.44 50.08
N THR A 525 -20.27 -19.49 49.32
CA THR A 525 -19.75 -19.70 47.96
C THR A 525 -20.19 -18.56 47.02
N PHE A 526 -21.45 -18.16 47.03
CA PHE A 526 -21.94 -17.02 46.23
C PHE A 526 -21.29 -15.71 46.67
N TYR A 527 -21.17 -15.46 47.95
CA TYR A 527 -20.49 -14.28 48.49
C TYR A 527 -19.03 -14.20 48.02
N THR A 528 -18.29 -15.31 48.10
CA THR A 528 -16.90 -15.38 47.65
C THR A 528 -16.76 -15.26 46.12
N LEU A 529 -17.71 -15.80 45.34
CA LEU A 529 -17.75 -15.64 43.88
C LEU A 529 -17.92 -14.16 43.50
N ILE A 530 -18.84 -13.43 44.14
CA ILE A 530 -19.08 -12.01 43.92
C ILE A 530 -17.87 -11.16 44.36
N LYS A 531 -17.23 -11.56 45.48
CA LYS A 531 -16.05 -10.88 46.05
C LYS A 531 -14.71 -11.39 45.50
N SER A 532 -14.71 -12.32 44.56
CA SER A 532 -13.52 -13.03 44.04
C SER A 532 -12.45 -12.08 43.46
N GLN A 533 -12.80 -10.92 42.91
CA GLN A 533 -11.81 -9.94 42.48
C GLN A 533 -11.00 -9.36 43.63
N ARG A 534 -11.67 -8.98 44.73
CA ARG A 534 -11.00 -8.43 45.90
C ARG A 534 -10.18 -9.48 46.64
N LEU A 535 -10.60 -10.75 46.58
CA LEU A 535 -9.84 -11.88 47.13
C LEU A 535 -8.57 -12.14 46.27
N SER A 536 -8.65 -11.96 44.97
CA SER A 536 -7.49 -11.98 44.08
C SER A 536 -6.47 -10.93 44.47
N ASP A 537 -6.91 -9.68 44.67
CA ASP A 537 -6.04 -8.57 45.07
C ASP A 537 -5.36 -8.85 46.43
N PHE A 538 -6.08 -9.54 47.35
CA PHE A 538 -5.51 -9.96 48.63
C PHE A 538 -4.45 -11.06 48.46
N ILE A 539 -4.68 -12.06 47.62
CA ILE A 539 -3.72 -13.14 47.34
C ILE A 539 -2.47 -12.58 46.66
N ASP A 540 -2.64 -11.64 45.73
CA ASP A 540 -1.52 -10.92 45.08
C ASP A 540 -0.72 -10.13 46.12
N ALA A 541 -1.40 -9.44 47.06
CA ALA A 541 -0.74 -8.74 48.16
C ALA A 541 -0.04 -9.71 49.15
N LEU A 542 -0.57 -10.91 49.33
CA LEU A 542 0.05 -11.96 50.19
C LEU A 542 1.34 -12.50 49.52
N SER A 543 1.31 -12.65 48.20
CA SER A 543 2.44 -13.12 47.42
C SER A 543 3.54 -12.06 47.25
N ASP A 544 3.21 -10.78 47.41
CA ASP A 544 4.17 -9.68 47.31
C ASP A 544 5.07 -9.65 48.56
N GLN A 545 6.32 -10.07 48.42
CA GLN A 545 7.34 -10.08 49.46
C GLN A 545 7.73 -8.68 49.97
N ARG A 546 7.36 -7.61 49.28
CA ARG A 546 7.70 -6.22 49.64
C ARG A 546 6.71 -5.59 50.60
N GLN A 547 5.53 -6.21 50.83
CA GLN A 547 4.52 -5.67 51.72
C GLN A 547 4.69 -6.16 53.18
N THR A 548 4.54 -5.22 54.11
CA THR A 548 4.57 -5.53 55.58
C THR A 548 3.31 -6.30 56.00
N TRP A 549 3.41 -7.12 57.07
CA TRP A 549 2.28 -7.88 57.64
C TRP A 549 1.05 -7.02 57.96
N ARG A 550 1.27 -5.76 58.37
CA ARG A 550 0.17 -4.80 58.63
C ARG A 550 -0.52 -4.36 57.34
N GLY A 551 0.22 -4.22 56.23
CA GLY A 551 -0.34 -3.96 54.93
C GLY A 551 -1.19 -5.13 54.41
N LYS A 552 -0.72 -6.37 54.61
CA LYS A 552 -1.45 -7.60 54.24
C LYS A 552 -2.77 -7.76 55.01
N LEU A 553 -2.77 -7.44 56.32
CA LEU A 553 -3.99 -7.43 57.14
C LEU A 553 -4.95 -6.29 56.75
N ALA A 554 -4.44 -5.14 56.36
CA ALA A 554 -5.28 -4.04 55.88
C ALA A 554 -5.97 -4.34 54.52
N THR A 555 -5.33 -5.11 53.63
CA THR A 555 -5.96 -5.61 52.38
C THR A 555 -7.03 -6.66 52.68
N LEU A 556 -6.82 -7.54 53.64
CA LEU A 556 -7.85 -8.47 54.11
C LEU A 556 -9.07 -7.73 54.65
N ALA A 557 -8.87 -6.71 55.48
CA ALA A 557 -9.96 -5.90 56.04
C ALA A 557 -10.76 -5.16 54.93
N ARG A 558 -10.12 -4.78 53.82
CA ARG A 558 -10.79 -4.18 52.64
C ARG A 558 -11.66 -5.17 51.87
N VAL A 559 -11.31 -6.46 51.84
CA VAL A 559 -12.16 -7.51 51.23
C VAL A 559 -13.52 -7.57 51.91
N TRP A 560 -13.57 -7.38 53.25
CA TRP A 560 -14.78 -7.52 54.09
C TRP A 560 -15.58 -6.23 54.23
N ARG A 561 -14.99 -5.06 54.05
CA ARG A 561 -15.74 -3.80 54.13
C ARG A 561 -16.67 -3.66 52.93
N ALA A 562 -17.96 -3.56 53.18
CA ALA A 562 -18.97 -3.26 52.17
C ALA A 562 -18.74 -1.84 51.62
N GLY A 563 -18.77 -1.71 50.29
CA GLY A 563 -18.35 -0.58 49.53
C GLY A 563 -18.94 0.77 49.91
N ALA A 564 -18.16 1.73 49.56
CA ALA A 564 -18.56 3.00 49.00
C ALA A 564 -17.50 3.25 47.95
N ASP A 565 -17.90 2.96 46.70
CA ASP A 565 -17.65 3.76 45.50
C ASP A 565 -18.36 3.08 44.32
#